data_4b085a67c93ae8cae37eef5db35fcb50
#
_entry.id   4b085a67c93ae8cae37eef5db35fcb50
#
_cell.length_a   1.000
_cell.length_b   1.000
_cell.length_c   1.000
_cell.angle_alpha   90.00
_cell.angle_beta   90.00
_cell.angle_gamma   90.00
#
_symmetry.space_group_name_H-M   'P 1'
#
loop_
_entity.id
_entity.type
_entity.pdbx_description
1 polymer ?
#
loop_
_entity_poly.entity_id
_entity_poly.type
_entity_poly.pdbx_seq_one_letter_code
_entity_poly.pdbx_strand_id
1 'polypeptide(L)'
;MYAKLIIRDEVNVKIEGLSLSTRKTLSNRFKYEIPGARFQPSVRLGRWDGKVAFFQLGGSTYINLLPDILPILEAEGYDIEIDDTRDYRTTFEFPVATEDMFADKTWPKGHPRAGEPIMLRDYQIPILNNFFNNPQSLQEIATGAGKTIMTAALSRSVEPYGRSIVIVPNKSLVTQTEDDYRNLGLDVGVYFGDRKEYNKMHTICTWQSLNNMLKNTKNAEAEVDIGDFIEGVVCIMVDEVHMAKADALKTLLTGVFAHVPIRWGLTGTIPKEDYAKVSIFCSLGPVVGQLSASDLQEAGHLANCHVNIVQLVDHVEYKDYQTEVKYLLETDGRLDYMRDLINRVNETGNTLVLVDRIATGRLLVERLGDRAVFVSGSTKAKDRKEEYDAVAVSSDKIIVATYGVAAVGINIPRIFNLVLVEPGKSFVRVIQSIGRGIRKAEDKDFVQIWDITSTCKFAKRHLTSRKKFYTEANYPYTIEKANWQ
;
A
#
# COMPACT_ATOMS: atom_id res chain seq x y z
N MET A 1 7.90 -41.34 -14.90
CA MET A 1 6.43 -41.18 -14.66
C MET A 1 5.95 -40.06 -15.53
N TYR A 2 4.69 -40.07 -15.98
CA TYR A 2 4.16 -39.06 -16.89
C TYR A 2 3.21 -38.12 -16.15
N ALA A 3 3.38 -36.79 -16.36
CA ALA A 3 2.48 -35.77 -15.83
C ALA A 3 2.13 -34.76 -16.92
N LYS A 4 0.94 -34.16 -16.83
CA LYS A 4 0.48 -33.12 -17.76
C LYS A 4 0.26 -31.81 -16.99
N LEU A 5 1.01 -30.77 -17.39
CA LEU A 5 0.84 -29.41 -16.87
C LEU A 5 -0.10 -28.63 -17.79
N ILE A 6 -1.29 -28.30 -17.33
CA ILE A 6 -2.30 -27.55 -18.05
C ILE A 6 -2.25 -26.10 -17.55
N ILE A 7 -1.90 -25.16 -18.42
CA ILE A 7 -1.93 -23.72 -18.14
C ILE A 7 -3.30 -23.20 -18.58
N ARG A 8 -4.14 -22.82 -17.61
CA ARG A 8 -5.53 -22.44 -17.83
C ARG A 8 -5.72 -20.96 -18.18
N ASP A 9 -4.99 -20.12 -17.48
CA ASP A 9 -5.01 -18.67 -17.61
C ASP A 9 -3.65 -18.09 -17.14
N GLU A 10 -3.54 -16.80 -16.95
CA GLU A 10 -2.28 -16.14 -16.59
C GLU A 10 -1.84 -16.41 -15.14
N VAL A 11 -2.66 -17.07 -14.36
CA VAL A 11 -2.43 -17.32 -12.92
C VAL A 11 -2.57 -18.79 -12.55
N ASN A 12 -3.60 -19.47 -13.05
CA ASN A 12 -3.98 -20.80 -12.60
C ASN A 12 -3.46 -21.90 -13.53
N VAL A 13 -2.90 -22.92 -12.91
CA VAL A 13 -2.45 -24.15 -13.61
C VAL A 13 -3.01 -25.37 -12.91
N LYS A 14 -3.02 -26.50 -13.63
CA LYS A 14 -3.36 -27.81 -13.09
C LYS A 14 -2.31 -28.81 -13.54
N ILE A 15 -1.83 -29.66 -12.62
CA ILE A 15 -0.91 -30.74 -12.93
C ILE A 15 -1.64 -32.07 -12.72
N GLU A 16 -1.82 -32.82 -13.79
CA GLU A 16 -2.47 -34.13 -13.81
C GLU A 16 -1.44 -35.27 -13.92
N GLY A 17 -1.83 -36.47 -13.53
CA GLY A 17 -0.96 -37.65 -13.59
C GLY A 17 -0.02 -37.82 -12.37
N LEU A 18 -0.06 -36.94 -11.39
CA LEU A 18 0.76 -37.09 -10.19
C LEU A 18 0.21 -38.17 -9.24
N SER A 19 1.11 -38.93 -8.64
CA SER A 19 0.77 -39.87 -7.57
C SER A 19 0.14 -39.17 -6.37
N LEU A 20 -0.65 -39.88 -5.58
CA LEU A 20 -1.23 -39.32 -4.35
C LEU A 20 -0.14 -38.89 -3.35
N SER A 21 0.96 -39.65 -3.29
CA SER A 21 2.12 -39.29 -2.43
C SER A 21 2.72 -37.95 -2.83
N THR A 22 3.04 -37.78 -4.11
CA THR A 22 3.59 -36.50 -4.66
C THR A 22 2.66 -35.34 -4.40
N ARG A 23 1.34 -35.50 -4.64
CA ARG A 23 0.34 -34.45 -4.38
C ARG A 23 0.26 -34.06 -2.90
N LYS A 24 0.35 -35.02 -1.99
CA LYS A 24 0.40 -34.76 -0.54
C LYS A 24 1.66 -34.00 -0.15
N THR A 25 2.81 -34.39 -0.68
CA THR A 25 4.10 -33.71 -0.44
C THR A 25 4.04 -32.25 -0.88
N LEU A 26 3.57 -32.01 -2.11
CA LEU A 26 3.43 -30.63 -2.65
C LEU A 26 2.40 -29.82 -1.85
N SER A 27 1.24 -30.41 -1.53
CA SER A 27 0.21 -29.74 -0.74
C SER A 27 0.72 -29.32 0.64
N ASN A 28 1.50 -30.15 1.30
CA ASN A 28 2.08 -29.83 2.60
C ASN A 28 3.20 -28.78 2.50
N ARG A 29 4.02 -28.84 1.45
CA ARG A 29 5.12 -27.89 1.24
C ARG A 29 4.62 -26.46 0.99
N PHE A 30 3.53 -26.30 0.24
CA PHE A 30 2.93 -25.01 -0.10
C PHE A 30 1.69 -24.70 0.75
N LYS A 31 1.76 -25.02 2.03
CA LYS A 31 0.66 -24.81 3.00
C LYS A 31 1.07 -23.76 4.02
N TYR A 32 0.30 -22.68 4.12
CA TYR A 32 0.61 -21.52 4.94
C TYR A 32 -0.51 -21.21 5.92
N GLU A 33 -0.14 -20.81 7.14
CA GLU A 33 -1.08 -20.44 8.20
C GLU A 33 -1.72 -19.07 7.91
N ILE A 34 -3.04 -19.01 8.02
CA ILE A 34 -3.76 -17.73 7.92
C ILE A 34 -3.55 -16.94 9.23
N PRO A 35 -3.12 -15.66 9.15
CA PRO A 35 -2.98 -14.83 10.33
C PRO A 35 -4.25 -14.79 11.17
N GLY A 36 -4.12 -15.12 12.46
CA GLY A 36 -5.24 -15.14 13.39
C GLY A 36 -6.17 -16.37 13.29
N ALA A 37 -5.87 -17.36 12.43
CA ALA A 37 -6.69 -18.58 12.28
C ALA A 37 -6.91 -19.32 13.61
N ARG A 38 -5.90 -19.32 14.51
CA ARG A 38 -6.00 -19.94 15.85
C ARG A 38 -7.15 -19.42 16.72
N PHE A 39 -7.69 -18.23 16.40
CA PHE A 39 -8.84 -17.67 17.12
C PHE A 39 -10.18 -18.05 16.49
N GLN A 40 -10.18 -18.69 15.34
CA GLN A 40 -11.40 -19.12 14.66
C GLN A 40 -11.99 -20.36 15.35
N PRO A 41 -13.34 -20.46 15.47
CA PRO A 41 -14.01 -21.59 16.09
C PRO A 41 -13.65 -22.94 15.44
N SER A 42 -13.49 -22.98 14.12
CA SER A 42 -13.13 -24.19 13.38
C SER A 42 -11.75 -24.74 13.77
N VAL A 43 -10.78 -23.87 14.03
CA VAL A 43 -9.44 -24.24 14.51
C VAL A 43 -9.49 -24.67 15.97
N ARG A 44 -10.21 -23.91 16.81
CA ARG A 44 -10.36 -24.20 18.24
C ARG A 44 -11.04 -25.54 18.49
N LEU A 45 -11.95 -25.95 17.60
CA LEU A 45 -12.67 -27.23 17.64
C LEU A 45 -11.91 -28.37 16.93
N GLY A 46 -10.69 -28.13 16.45
CA GLY A 46 -9.89 -29.14 15.74
C GLY A 46 -10.44 -29.55 14.37
N ARG A 47 -11.40 -28.79 13.81
CA ARG A 47 -12.02 -29.09 12.50
C ARG A 47 -11.18 -28.62 11.33
N TRP A 48 -10.24 -27.73 11.56
CA TRP A 48 -9.33 -27.15 10.59
C TRP A 48 -8.00 -26.79 11.26
N ASP A 49 -6.88 -26.96 10.53
CA ASP A 49 -5.53 -26.66 11.03
C ASP A 49 -5.12 -25.18 10.91
N GLY A 50 -6.00 -24.32 10.43
CA GLY A 50 -5.71 -22.89 10.25
C GLY A 50 -4.84 -22.56 9.05
N LYS A 51 -4.58 -23.54 8.16
CA LYS A 51 -3.68 -23.38 7.02
C LYS A 51 -4.43 -23.52 5.70
N VAL A 52 -3.89 -22.87 4.67
CA VAL A 52 -4.39 -22.98 3.29
C VAL A 52 -3.27 -23.49 2.41
N ALA A 53 -3.58 -24.50 1.60
CA ALA A 53 -2.66 -25.04 0.62
C ALA A 53 -2.77 -24.28 -0.71
N PHE A 54 -1.63 -23.84 -1.23
CA PHE A 54 -1.51 -23.22 -2.56
C PHE A 54 -1.27 -24.25 -3.67
N PHE A 55 -1.01 -25.50 -3.31
CA PHE A 55 -1.10 -26.66 -4.17
C PHE A 55 -2.22 -27.56 -3.66
N GLN A 56 -3.30 -27.68 -4.42
CA GLN A 56 -4.47 -28.47 -4.06
C GLN A 56 -4.23 -29.97 -4.32
N LEU A 57 -4.80 -30.85 -3.51
CA LEU A 57 -4.71 -32.31 -3.71
C LEU A 57 -5.24 -32.76 -5.09
N GLY A 58 -6.11 -31.98 -5.72
CA GLY A 58 -6.57 -32.18 -7.09
C GLY A 58 -5.58 -31.77 -8.18
N GLY A 59 -4.40 -31.26 -7.82
CA GLY A 59 -3.36 -30.84 -8.75
C GLY A 59 -3.43 -29.37 -9.19
N SER A 60 -4.43 -28.60 -8.73
CA SER A 60 -4.54 -27.18 -9.06
C SER A 60 -3.55 -26.36 -8.22
N THR A 61 -2.88 -25.41 -8.87
CA THR A 61 -1.91 -24.50 -8.26
C THR A 61 -1.75 -23.23 -9.10
N TYR A 62 -0.69 -22.47 -8.87
CA TYR A 62 -0.43 -21.17 -9.51
C TYR A 62 0.82 -21.19 -10.37
N ILE A 63 0.78 -20.49 -11.50
CA ILE A 63 1.89 -20.44 -12.45
C ILE A 63 3.19 -19.95 -11.81
N ASN A 64 3.10 -18.98 -10.89
CA ASN A 64 4.25 -18.40 -10.20
C ASN A 64 4.93 -19.39 -9.21
N LEU A 65 4.28 -20.48 -8.82
CA LEU A 65 4.88 -21.53 -7.99
C LEU A 65 5.58 -22.62 -8.81
N LEU A 66 5.42 -22.63 -10.13
CA LEU A 66 6.04 -23.66 -11.00
C LEU A 66 7.57 -23.73 -10.88
N PRO A 67 8.32 -22.62 -10.76
CA PRO A 67 9.76 -22.67 -10.55
C PRO A 67 10.20 -23.50 -9.32
N ASP A 68 9.35 -23.57 -8.30
CA ASP A 68 9.60 -24.37 -7.10
C ASP A 68 9.04 -25.78 -7.20
N ILE A 69 7.98 -25.99 -8.00
CA ILE A 69 7.29 -27.28 -8.14
C ILE A 69 7.98 -28.17 -9.16
N LEU A 70 8.33 -27.64 -10.33
CA LEU A 70 8.86 -28.44 -11.44
C LEU A 70 10.16 -29.19 -11.08
N PRO A 71 11.16 -28.58 -10.37
CA PRO A 71 12.35 -29.32 -9.95
C PRO A 71 12.06 -30.49 -9.03
N ILE A 72 11.00 -30.40 -8.19
CA ILE A 72 10.59 -31.53 -7.33
C ILE A 72 10.06 -32.68 -8.16
N LEU A 73 9.20 -32.38 -9.16
CA LEU A 73 8.63 -33.39 -10.05
C LEU A 73 9.69 -34.06 -10.91
N GLU A 74 10.65 -33.30 -11.43
CA GLU A 74 11.79 -33.81 -12.18
C GLU A 74 12.65 -34.74 -11.32
N ALA A 75 12.94 -34.36 -10.07
CA ALA A 75 13.68 -35.20 -9.12
C ALA A 75 12.95 -36.49 -8.76
N GLU A 76 11.61 -36.50 -8.79
CA GLU A 76 10.78 -37.70 -8.61
C GLU A 76 10.63 -38.53 -9.92
N GLY A 77 11.24 -38.08 -11.03
CA GLY A 77 11.26 -38.79 -12.31
C GLY A 77 9.99 -38.63 -13.14
N TYR A 78 9.34 -37.49 -13.04
CA TYR A 78 8.22 -37.14 -13.92
C TYR A 78 8.69 -36.52 -15.24
N ASP A 79 8.21 -37.06 -16.35
CA ASP A 79 8.23 -36.41 -17.66
C ASP A 79 6.99 -35.54 -17.78
N ILE A 80 7.19 -34.24 -18.04
CA ILE A 80 6.13 -33.24 -18.00
C ILE A 80 5.78 -32.76 -19.40
N GLU A 81 4.55 -33.01 -19.83
CA GLU A 81 3.96 -32.43 -21.02
C GLU A 81 3.25 -31.12 -20.66
N ILE A 82 3.50 -30.06 -21.44
CA ILE A 82 2.86 -28.75 -21.25
C ILE A 82 1.72 -28.58 -22.24
N ASP A 83 0.53 -28.32 -21.73
CA ASP A 83 -0.68 -27.98 -22.48
C ASP A 83 -1.12 -26.56 -22.11
N ASP A 84 -0.76 -25.59 -22.95
CA ASP A 84 -1.11 -24.18 -22.75
C ASP A 84 -2.45 -23.87 -23.45
N THR A 85 -3.51 -23.75 -22.66
CA THR A 85 -4.89 -23.50 -23.13
C THR A 85 -5.29 -22.04 -23.07
N ARG A 86 -4.36 -21.09 -22.82
CA ARG A 86 -4.68 -19.67 -22.74
C ARG A 86 -5.13 -19.12 -24.09
N ASP A 87 -6.16 -18.28 -24.07
CA ASP A 87 -6.64 -17.58 -25.27
C ASP A 87 -5.71 -16.44 -25.71
N TYR A 88 -5.07 -15.80 -24.73
CA TYR A 88 -4.20 -14.66 -24.97
C TYR A 88 -2.80 -15.09 -25.45
N ARG A 89 -2.41 -14.65 -26.65
CA ARG A 89 -1.16 -15.05 -27.31
C ARG A 89 -0.24 -13.88 -27.65
N THR A 90 -0.61 -12.65 -27.31
CA THR A 90 0.16 -11.45 -27.69
C THR A 90 1.42 -11.34 -26.84
N THR A 91 2.55 -11.14 -27.51
CA THR A 91 3.79 -10.72 -26.87
C THR A 91 3.75 -9.20 -26.67
N PHE A 92 4.03 -8.73 -25.47
CA PHE A 92 4.08 -7.31 -25.15
C PHE A 92 5.49 -6.78 -25.39
N GLU A 93 5.57 -5.73 -26.20
CA GLU A 93 6.80 -5.01 -26.47
C GLU A 93 6.61 -3.56 -26.03
N PHE A 94 7.32 -3.16 -24.99
CA PHE A 94 7.28 -1.80 -24.48
C PHE A 94 8.53 -1.04 -24.91
N PRO A 95 8.41 0.20 -25.39
CA PRO A 95 9.55 1.06 -25.56
C PRO A 95 10.23 1.33 -24.21
N VAL A 96 11.54 1.54 -24.23
CA VAL A 96 12.29 1.92 -23.04
C VAL A 96 11.72 3.22 -22.49
N ALA A 97 11.47 3.28 -21.18
CA ALA A 97 11.00 4.49 -20.53
C ALA A 97 12.04 5.61 -20.66
N THR A 98 11.56 6.83 -20.89
CA THR A 98 12.37 8.03 -21.01
C THR A 98 11.84 9.13 -20.08
N GLU A 99 12.67 10.09 -19.72
CA GLU A 99 12.28 11.20 -18.83
C GLU A 99 11.15 12.05 -19.42
N ASP A 100 11.07 12.14 -20.72
CA ASP A 100 10.17 13.01 -21.49
C ASP A 100 8.81 12.38 -21.84
N MET A 101 8.48 11.23 -21.26
CA MET A 101 7.20 10.52 -21.54
C MET A 101 5.96 11.41 -21.42
N PHE A 102 6.00 12.44 -20.56
CA PHE A 102 4.92 13.40 -20.34
C PHE A 102 5.34 14.85 -20.59
N ALA A 103 6.43 15.10 -21.34
CA ALA A 103 6.96 16.45 -21.58
C ALA A 103 6.00 17.37 -22.37
N ASP A 104 5.00 16.79 -23.05
CA ASP A 104 3.91 17.52 -23.69
C ASP A 104 2.85 18.04 -22.72
N LYS A 105 2.94 17.71 -21.44
CA LYS A 105 2.07 18.17 -20.36
C LYS A 105 2.84 19.06 -19.40
N THR A 106 2.12 19.94 -18.70
CA THR A 106 2.70 20.83 -17.70
C THR A 106 2.10 20.61 -16.34
N TRP A 107 2.88 20.87 -15.30
CA TRP A 107 2.39 20.77 -13.92
C TRP A 107 1.23 21.74 -13.70
N PRO A 108 0.14 21.28 -13.04
CA PRO A 108 -1.05 22.10 -12.83
C PRO A 108 -0.79 23.25 -11.85
N LYS A 109 -1.69 24.24 -11.86
CA LYS A 109 -1.68 25.33 -10.86
C LYS A 109 -1.74 24.75 -9.45
N GLY A 110 -0.91 25.27 -8.55
CA GLY A 110 -0.78 24.78 -7.17
C GLY A 110 0.34 23.75 -6.96
N HIS A 111 0.94 23.25 -8.05
CA HIS A 111 2.17 22.46 -7.94
C HIS A 111 3.38 23.41 -7.84
N PRO A 112 4.45 23.09 -7.04
CA PRO A 112 5.66 23.92 -6.94
C PRO A 112 6.32 24.25 -8.29
N ARG A 113 6.18 23.35 -9.27
CA ARG A 113 6.69 23.50 -10.64
C ARG A 113 5.58 23.82 -11.65
N ALA A 114 4.53 24.53 -11.23
CA ALA A 114 3.39 24.85 -12.11
C ALA A 114 3.83 25.53 -13.41
N GLY A 115 3.34 25.01 -14.54
CA GLY A 115 3.67 25.51 -15.87
C GLY A 115 4.95 24.92 -16.50
N GLU A 116 5.80 24.23 -15.75
CA GLU A 116 6.94 23.50 -16.30
C GLU A 116 6.50 22.16 -16.92
N PRO A 117 7.22 21.66 -17.94
CA PRO A 117 6.99 20.33 -18.50
C PRO A 117 7.08 19.25 -17.43
N ILE A 118 6.22 18.23 -17.54
CA ILE A 118 6.24 17.07 -16.65
C ILE A 118 7.32 16.11 -17.12
N MET A 119 8.39 16.01 -16.35
CA MET A 119 9.49 15.09 -16.58
C MET A 119 9.51 14.00 -15.53
N LEU A 120 9.74 12.76 -15.93
CA LEU A 120 10.00 11.67 -14.99
C LEU A 120 11.37 11.85 -14.35
N ARG A 121 11.51 11.40 -13.12
CA ARG A 121 12.78 11.43 -12.41
C ARG A 121 13.66 10.27 -12.83
N ASP A 122 14.97 10.44 -12.75
CA ASP A 122 15.98 9.45 -13.11
C ASP A 122 15.74 8.06 -12.48
N TYR A 123 15.41 8.00 -11.20
CA TYR A 123 15.12 6.76 -10.50
C TYR A 123 13.77 6.11 -10.90
N GLN A 124 12.84 6.84 -11.51
CA GLN A 124 11.57 6.30 -11.99
C GLN A 124 11.74 5.48 -13.27
N ILE A 125 12.72 5.83 -14.10
CA ILE A 125 13.00 5.14 -15.36
C ILE A 125 13.34 3.67 -15.17
N PRO A 126 14.32 3.27 -14.33
CA PRO A 126 14.62 1.85 -14.11
C PRO A 126 13.44 1.09 -13.48
N ILE A 127 12.62 1.73 -12.66
CA ILE A 127 11.41 1.11 -12.09
C ILE A 127 10.41 0.76 -13.19
N LEU A 128 10.14 1.69 -14.10
CA LEU A 128 9.25 1.45 -15.25
C LEU A 128 9.79 0.33 -16.15
N ASN A 129 11.08 0.37 -16.48
CA ASN A 129 11.70 -0.66 -17.32
C ASN A 129 11.69 -2.04 -16.64
N ASN A 130 11.82 -2.11 -15.32
CA ASN A 130 11.66 -3.37 -14.58
C ASN A 130 10.24 -3.94 -14.73
N PHE A 131 9.20 -3.11 -14.69
CA PHE A 131 7.84 -3.56 -14.96
C PHE A 131 7.66 -4.01 -16.41
N PHE A 132 8.17 -3.27 -17.38
CA PHE A 132 8.08 -3.62 -18.80
C PHE A 132 8.74 -4.97 -19.13
N ASN A 133 9.86 -5.27 -18.46
CA ASN A 133 10.55 -6.55 -18.61
C ASN A 133 9.88 -7.70 -17.84
N ASN A 134 8.98 -7.40 -16.93
CA ASN A 134 8.33 -8.37 -16.05
C ASN A 134 6.81 -8.12 -16.04
N PRO A 135 6.06 -8.69 -16.98
CA PRO A 135 4.60 -8.48 -17.11
C PRO A 135 3.79 -8.88 -15.86
N GLN A 136 4.32 -9.78 -15.04
CA GLN A 136 3.76 -10.11 -13.73
C GLN A 136 4.82 -9.86 -12.67
N SER A 137 4.66 -8.79 -11.91
CA SER A 137 5.68 -8.41 -10.94
C SER A 137 5.17 -7.41 -9.89
N LEU A 138 5.93 -7.33 -8.80
CA LEU A 138 5.74 -6.39 -7.69
C LEU A 138 7.02 -5.59 -7.49
N GLN A 139 6.89 -4.31 -7.20
CA GLN A 139 8.02 -3.50 -6.74
C GLN A 139 7.70 -2.80 -5.41
N GLU A 140 8.64 -2.86 -4.49
CA GLU A 140 8.59 -2.14 -3.22
C GLU A 140 9.15 -0.73 -3.43
N ILE A 141 8.27 0.27 -3.39
CA ILE A 141 8.60 1.64 -3.73
C ILE A 141 8.18 2.55 -2.59
N ALA A 142 9.14 3.26 -2.02
CA ALA A 142 8.92 4.15 -0.89
C ALA A 142 7.82 5.18 -1.16
N THR A 143 7.13 5.57 -0.12
CA THR A 143 6.22 6.70 -0.15
C THR A 143 6.98 7.97 -0.51
N GLY A 144 6.42 8.78 -1.40
CA GLY A 144 7.09 9.99 -1.89
C GLY A 144 7.85 9.83 -3.19
N ALA A 145 8.06 8.60 -3.67
CA ALA A 145 8.73 8.33 -4.95
C ALA A 145 7.91 8.71 -6.20
N GLY A 146 6.64 9.12 -6.04
CA GLY A 146 5.78 9.44 -7.18
C GLY A 146 5.15 8.22 -7.83
N LYS A 147 4.62 7.29 -7.02
CA LYS A 147 3.96 6.07 -7.54
C LYS A 147 2.85 6.37 -8.55
N THR A 148 2.05 7.43 -8.32
CA THR A 148 0.94 7.77 -9.21
C THR A 148 1.40 8.14 -10.63
N ILE A 149 2.47 8.92 -10.79
CA ILE A 149 2.99 9.24 -12.12
C ILE A 149 3.58 8.00 -12.81
N MET A 150 4.16 7.08 -12.03
CA MET A 150 4.65 5.81 -12.57
C MET A 150 3.48 4.91 -13.00
N THR A 151 2.40 4.79 -12.23
CA THR A 151 1.20 4.05 -12.66
C THR A 151 0.57 4.66 -13.91
N ALA A 152 0.56 5.98 -14.03
CA ALA A 152 0.09 6.67 -15.23
C ALA A 152 0.98 6.37 -16.45
N ALA A 153 2.31 6.34 -16.29
CA ALA A 153 3.24 5.98 -17.35
C ALA A 153 3.04 4.52 -17.78
N LEU A 154 2.86 3.60 -16.85
CA LEU A 154 2.54 2.20 -17.13
C LEU A 154 1.21 2.07 -17.86
N SER A 155 0.17 2.79 -17.41
CA SER A 155 -1.14 2.82 -18.06
C SER A 155 -1.05 3.29 -19.50
N ARG A 156 -0.35 4.40 -19.76
CA ARG A 156 -0.12 4.93 -21.11
C ARG A 156 0.58 3.92 -22.02
N SER A 157 1.57 3.20 -21.47
CA SER A 157 2.35 2.24 -22.23
C SER A 157 1.57 1.01 -22.67
N VAL A 158 0.49 0.64 -21.97
CA VAL A 158 -0.35 -0.51 -22.34
C VAL A 158 -1.50 -0.15 -23.30
N GLU A 159 -1.79 1.13 -23.53
CA GLU A 159 -2.88 1.58 -24.41
C GLU A 159 -2.91 0.91 -25.80
N PRO A 160 -1.76 0.67 -26.48
CA PRO A 160 -1.76 -0.02 -27.77
C PRO A 160 -2.31 -1.45 -27.73
N TYR A 161 -2.34 -2.06 -26.55
CA TYR A 161 -2.78 -3.44 -26.34
C TYR A 161 -4.19 -3.54 -25.78
N GLY A 162 -4.66 -2.54 -25.09
CA GLY A 162 -6.00 -2.51 -24.52
C GLY A 162 -6.12 -1.66 -23.26
N ARG A 163 -7.19 -1.91 -22.51
CA ARG A 163 -7.56 -1.14 -21.33
C ARG A 163 -6.77 -1.56 -20.08
N SER A 164 -6.61 -0.62 -19.16
CA SER A 164 -6.04 -0.91 -17.82
C SER A 164 -7.03 -0.64 -16.69
N ILE A 165 -6.88 -1.42 -15.62
CA ILE A 165 -7.56 -1.19 -14.34
C ILE A 165 -6.50 -0.90 -13.29
N VAL A 166 -6.74 0.14 -12.46
CA VAL A 166 -5.89 0.49 -11.32
C VAL A 166 -6.70 0.36 -10.05
N ILE A 167 -6.30 -0.59 -9.20
CA ILE A 167 -6.92 -0.81 -7.90
C ILE A 167 -6.15 0.02 -6.86
N VAL A 168 -6.86 0.89 -6.16
CA VAL A 168 -6.32 1.71 -5.07
C VAL A 168 -7.06 1.40 -3.77
N PRO A 169 -6.44 1.63 -2.58
CA PRO A 169 -6.99 1.13 -1.33
C PRO A 169 -8.23 1.86 -0.84
N ASN A 170 -8.48 3.11 -1.26
CA ASN A 170 -9.63 3.87 -0.77
C ASN A 170 -10.11 4.95 -1.74
N LYS A 171 -11.29 5.51 -1.43
CA LYS A 171 -11.98 6.52 -2.25
C LYS A 171 -11.16 7.81 -2.45
N SER A 172 -10.41 8.27 -1.46
CA SER A 172 -9.58 9.48 -1.59
C SER A 172 -8.49 9.32 -2.63
N LEU A 173 -7.85 8.15 -2.67
CA LEU A 173 -6.85 7.84 -3.68
C LEU A 173 -7.46 7.67 -5.07
N VAL A 174 -8.70 7.16 -5.19
CA VAL A 174 -9.38 7.12 -6.50
C VAL A 174 -9.47 8.53 -7.07
N THR A 175 -9.97 9.49 -6.31
CA THR A 175 -10.13 10.88 -6.77
C THR A 175 -8.79 11.54 -7.08
N GLN A 176 -7.79 11.36 -6.22
CA GLN A 176 -6.45 11.91 -6.45
C GLN A 176 -5.80 11.31 -7.70
N THR A 177 -5.86 10.00 -7.87
CA THR A 177 -5.29 9.32 -9.04
C THR A 177 -6.03 9.70 -10.32
N GLU A 178 -7.35 9.88 -10.27
CA GLU A 178 -8.15 10.40 -11.38
C GLU A 178 -7.68 11.79 -11.80
N ASP A 179 -7.52 12.72 -10.85
CA ASP A 179 -7.04 14.09 -11.13
C ASP A 179 -5.65 14.05 -11.77
N ASP A 180 -4.73 13.26 -11.24
CA ASP A 180 -3.38 13.12 -11.76
C ASP A 180 -3.38 12.53 -13.18
N TYR A 181 -4.19 11.50 -13.47
CA TYR A 181 -4.33 10.91 -14.79
C TYR A 181 -4.90 11.92 -15.80
N ARG A 182 -5.91 12.69 -15.41
CA ARG A 182 -6.47 13.75 -16.26
C ARG A 182 -5.45 14.85 -16.58
N ASN A 183 -4.67 15.27 -15.58
CA ASN A 183 -3.59 16.25 -15.77
C ASN A 183 -2.50 15.73 -16.73
N LEU A 184 -2.29 14.42 -16.77
CA LEU A 184 -1.36 13.76 -17.70
C LEU A 184 -2.00 13.45 -19.07
N GLY A 185 -3.27 13.84 -19.29
CA GLY A 185 -3.97 13.70 -20.56
C GLY A 185 -4.46 12.28 -20.86
N LEU A 186 -4.61 11.42 -19.84
CA LEU A 186 -5.10 10.06 -20.02
C LEU A 186 -6.63 10.00 -20.00
N ASP A 187 -7.22 9.11 -20.82
CA ASP A 187 -8.66 8.83 -20.84
C ASP A 187 -9.02 7.93 -19.67
N VAL A 188 -9.44 8.52 -18.55
CA VAL A 188 -9.67 7.87 -17.28
C VAL A 188 -11.11 8.00 -16.82
N GLY A 189 -11.64 6.90 -16.28
CA GLY A 189 -12.89 6.83 -15.53
C GLY A 189 -12.69 6.22 -14.16
N VAL A 190 -13.70 6.29 -13.33
CA VAL A 190 -13.65 5.77 -11.96
C VAL A 190 -14.83 4.86 -11.66
N TYR A 191 -14.60 3.81 -10.88
CA TYR A 191 -15.64 2.91 -10.42
C TYR A 191 -15.58 2.75 -8.89
N PHE A 192 -16.35 3.57 -8.21
CA PHE A 192 -16.56 3.49 -6.76
C PHE A 192 -17.82 4.26 -6.33
N GLY A 193 -18.47 3.85 -5.23
CA GLY A 193 -19.67 4.50 -4.72
C GLY A 193 -20.74 4.61 -5.82
N ASP A 194 -21.21 5.84 -6.05
CA ASP A 194 -22.24 6.14 -7.06
C ASP A 194 -21.65 6.42 -8.46
N ARG A 195 -20.33 6.51 -8.59
CA ARG A 195 -19.66 6.74 -9.87
C ARG A 195 -19.33 5.43 -10.56
N LYS A 196 -19.84 5.23 -11.79
CA LYS A 196 -19.78 4.00 -12.59
C LYS A 196 -19.20 4.26 -13.99
N GLU A 197 -18.09 4.97 -14.06
CA GLU A 197 -17.42 5.37 -15.31
C GLU A 197 -16.35 4.34 -15.70
N TYR A 198 -16.74 3.21 -16.29
CA TYR A 198 -15.81 2.11 -16.63
C TYR A 198 -15.51 1.98 -18.13
N ASN A 199 -16.22 2.70 -19.01
CA ASN A 199 -16.04 2.66 -20.46
C ASN A 199 -14.94 3.61 -20.95
N LYS A 200 -13.82 3.65 -20.21
CA LYS A 200 -12.67 4.47 -20.52
C LYS A 200 -11.44 3.59 -20.75
N MET A 201 -10.39 4.15 -21.35
CA MET A 201 -9.14 3.43 -21.53
C MET A 201 -8.55 2.96 -20.19
N HIS A 202 -8.63 3.79 -19.18
CA HIS A 202 -8.17 3.47 -17.82
C HIS A 202 -9.32 3.61 -16.83
N THR A 203 -9.47 2.63 -15.93
CA THR A 203 -10.47 2.68 -14.86
C THR A 203 -9.77 2.56 -13.51
N ILE A 204 -10.00 3.55 -12.65
CA ILE A 204 -9.50 3.55 -11.27
C ILE A 204 -10.64 3.12 -10.36
N CYS A 205 -10.37 2.15 -9.49
CA CYS A 205 -11.37 1.59 -8.59
C CYS A 205 -10.79 1.15 -7.25
N THR A 206 -11.66 0.80 -6.32
CA THR A 206 -11.26 0.15 -5.07
C THR A 206 -11.54 -1.34 -5.13
N TRP A 207 -10.76 -2.14 -4.41
CA TRP A 207 -11.00 -3.58 -4.33
C TRP A 207 -12.36 -3.91 -3.70
N GLN A 208 -12.89 -3.05 -2.81
CA GLN A 208 -14.22 -3.18 -2.22
C GLN A 208 -15.31 -3.07 -3.27
N SER A 209 -15.19 -2.09 -4.18
CA SER A 209 -16.15 -1.89 -5.27
C SER A 209 -16.17 -3.09 -6.23
N LEU A 210 -15.00 -3.64 -6.55
CA LEU A 210 -14.89 -4.84 -7.37
C LEU A 210 -15.48 -6.07 -6.70
N ASN A 211 -15.24 -6.27 -5.41
CA ASN A 211 -15.85 -7.37 -4.64
C ASN A 211 -17.37 -7.27 -4.60
N ASN A 212 -17.91 -6.06 -4.42
CA ASN A 212 -19.35 -5.86 -4.44
C ASN A 212 -19.93 -6.14 -5.82
N MET A 213 -19.28 -5.68 -6.89
CA MET A 213 -19.69 -6.00 -8.26
C MET A 213 -19.72 -7.51 -8.49
N LEU A 214 -18.66 -8.23 -8.09
CA LEU A 214 -18.59 -9.69 -8.24
C LEU A 214 -19.72 -10.42 -7.49
N LYS A 215 -20.04 -9.96 -6.27
CA LYS A 215 -21.14 -10.52 -5.49
C LYS A 215 -22.50 -10.26 -6.16
N ASN A 216 -22.72 -9.04 -6.61
CA ASN A 216 -23.98 -8.63 -7.26
C ASN A 216 -24.18 -9.35 -8.60
N THR A 217 -23.11 -9.53 -9.40
CA THR A 217 -23.15 -10.34 -10.62
C THR A 217 -23.57 -11.78 -10.32
N LYS A 218 -23.03 -12.41 -9.28
CA LYS A 218 -23.40 -13.77 -8.88
C LYS A 218 -24.86 -13.89 -8.42
N ASN A 219 -25.42 -12.83 -7.87
CA ASN A 219 -26.81 -12.78 -7.39
C ASN A 219 -27.80 -12.27 -8.46
N ALA A 220 -27.33 -11.99 -9.69
CA ALA A 220 -28.10 -11.33 -10.76
C ALA A 220 -28.70 -9.97 -10.36
N GLU A 221 -28.04 -9.24 -9.46
CA GLU A 221 -28.44 -7.93 -8.94
C GLU A 221 -27.51 -6.80 -9.43
N ALA A 222 -26.58 -7.10 -10.33
CA ALA A 222 -25.58 -6.15 -10.78
C ALA A 222 -26.15 -5.14 -11.79
N GLU A 223 -25.94 -3.84 -11.54
CA GLU A 223 -26.16 -2.79 -12.54
C GLU A 223 -25.12 -2.87 -13.66
N VAL A 224 -23.93 -3.34 -13.35
CA VAL A 224 -22.82 -3.56 -14.29
C VAL A 224 -22.33 -4.99 -14.08
N ASP A 225 -22.36 -5.79 -15.14
CA ASP A 225 -21.82 -7.15 -15.14
C ASP A 225 -20.28 -7.09 -15.06
N ILE A 226 -19.69 -7.99 -14.29
CA ILE A 226 -18.23 -8.07 -14.16
C ILE A 226 -17.56 -8.39 -15.50
N GLY A 227 -18.23 -9.16 -16.36
CA GLY A 227 -17.75 -9.48 -17.70
C GLY A 227 -17.62 -8.24 -18.58
N ASP A 228 -18.66 -7.38 -18.59
CA ASP A 228 -18.65 -6.12 -19.34
C ASP A 228 -17.55 -5.18 -18.80
N PHE A 229 -17.35 -5.17 -17.47
CA PHE A 229 -16.33 -4.34 -16.84
C PHE A 229 -14.91 -4.73 -17.25
N ILE A 230 -14.63 -6.02 -17.40
CA ILE A 230 -13.29 -6.55 -17.72
C ILE A 230 -13.03 -6.67 -19.24
N GLU A 231 -14.03 -6.43 -20.08
CA GLU A 231 -13.88 -6.53 -21.53
C GLU A 231 -12.76 -5.62 -22.04
N GLY A 232 -11.84 -6.15 -22.83
CA GLY A 232 -10.69 -5.43 -23.39
C GLY A 232 -9.60 -5.03 -22.38
N VAL A 233 -9.69 -5.48 -21.14
CA VAL A 233 -8.68 -5.22 -20.10
C VAL A 233 -7.47 -6.15 -20.31
N VAL A 234 -6.29 -5.56 -20.53
CA VAL A 234 -5.03 -6.28 -20.70
C VAL A 234 -4.06 -6.07 -19.55
N CYS A 235 -4.33 -5.09 -18.69
CA CYS A 235 -3.48 -4.73 -17.56
C CYS A 235 -4.28 -4.47 -16.29
N ILE A 236 -3.83 -5.04 -15.20
CA ILE A 236 -4.31 -4.72 -13.85
C ILE A 236 -3.14 -4.27 -12.99
N MET A 237 -3.28 -3.12 -12.37
CA MET A 237 -2.31 -2.58 -11.42
C MET A 237 -2.93 -2.49 -10.03
N VAL A 238 -2.17 -2.81 -9.01
CA VAL A 238 -2.59 -2.68 -7.60
C VAL A 238 -1.62 -1.76 -6.90
N ASP A 239 -2.10 -0.59 -6.49
CA ASP A 239 -1.34 0.33 -5.67
C ASP A 239 -1.58 0.04 -4.18
N GLU A 240 -0.53 0.18 -3.37
CA GLU A 240 -0.54 -0.13 -1.94
C GLU A 240 -1.08 -1.54 -1.63
N VAL A 241 -0.52 -2.53 -2.30
CA VAL A 241 -0.95 -3.95 -2.24
C VAL A 241 -1.18 -4.45 -0.81
N HIS A 242 -0.36 -4.00 0.14
CA HIS A 242 -0.44 -4.37 1.56
C HIS A 242 -1.71 -3.87 2.28
N MET A 243 -2.40 -2.87 1.72
CA MET A 243 -3.63 -2.30 2.31
C MET A 243 -4.89 -3.11 2.01
N ALA A 244 -4.85 -3.97 1.00
CA ALA A 244 -5.96 -4.85 0.68
C ALA A 244 -5.98 -6.07 1.63
N LYS A 245 -7.18 -6.56 1.94
CA LYS A 245 -7.29 -7.87 2.58
C LYS A 245 -6.77 -8.93 1.60
N ALA A 246 -5.73 -9.67 2.00
CA ALA A 246 -5.06 -10.65 1.15
C ALA A 246 -6.03 -11.64 0.49
N ASP A 247 -7.02 -12.15 1.22
CA ASP A 247 -8.02 -13.08 0.69
C ASP A 247 -8.93 -12.46 -0.36
N ALA A 248 -9.39 -11.21 -0.12
CA ALA A 248 -10.30 -10.54 -1.04
C ALA A 248 -9.60 -10.16 -2.35
N LEU A 249 -8.39 -9.63 -2.25
CA LEU A 249 -7.58 -9.30 -3.42
C LEU A 249 -7.18 -10.56 -4.19
N LYS A 250 -6.73 -11.61 -3.50
CA LYS A 250 -6.41 -12.91 -4.11
C LYS A 250 -7.61 -13.48 -4.86
N THR A 251 -8.80 -13.48 -4.26
CA THR A 251 -10.03 -13.98 -4.90
C THR A 251 -10.35 -13.24 -6.20
N LEU A 252 -10.17 -11.92 -6.24
CA LEU A 252 -10.35 -11.13 -7.45
C LEU A 252 -9.29 -11.46 -8.50
N LEU A 253 -8.00 -11.37 -8.13
CA LEU A 253 -6.87 -11.44 -9.05
C LEU A 253 -6.62 -12.85 -9.59
N THR A 254 -6.94 -13.90 -8.83
CA THR A 254 -6.80 -15.30 -9.26
C THR A 254 -8.10 -15.89 -9.79
N GLY A 255 -9.21 -15.18 -9.70
CA GLY A 255 -10.53 -15.53 -10.20
C GLY A 255 -10.89 -14.77 -11.47
N VAL A 256 -11.76 -13.77 -11.35
CA VAL A 256 -12.31 -13.04 -12.52
C VAL A 256 -11.27 -12.28 -13.33
N PHE A 257 -10.17 -11.87 -12.73
CA PHE A 257 -9.06 -11.21 -13.41
C PHE A 257 -7.90 -12.14 -13.78
N ALA A 258 -8.06 -13.45 -13.65
CA ALA A 258 -6.98 -14.41 -13.89
C ALA A 258 -6.51 -14.46 -15.36
N HIS A 259 -7.34 -14.03 -16.31
CA HIS A 259 -7.04 -13.97 -17.73
C HIS A 259 -6.24 -12.70 -18.13
N VAL A 260 -6.12 -11.71 -17.24
CA VAL A 260 -5.41 -10.45 -17.53
C VAL A 260 -3.90 -10.69 -17.48
N PRO A 261 -3.18 -10.49 -18.62
CA PRO A 261 -1.79 -10.92 -18.74
C PRO A 261 -0.77 -9.99 -18.09
N ILE A 262 -1.03 -8.69 -18.08
CA ILE A 262 -0.15 -7.71 -17.44
C ILE A 262 -0.66 -7.44 -16.04
N ARG A 263 0.16 -7.77 -15.03
CA ARG A 263 -0.23 -7.75 -13.62
C ARG A 263 0.88 -7.10 -12.80
N TRP A 264 0.71 -5.83 -12.43
CA TRP A 264 1.72 -5.06 -11.73
C TRP A 264 1.27 -4.60 -10.35
N GLY A 265 2.11 -4.78 -9.36
CA GLY A 265 1.89 -4.34 -7.99
C GLY A 265 2.91 -3.31 -7.54
N LEU A 266 2.44 -2.27 -6.85
CA LEU A 266 3.26 -1.25 -6.21
C LEU A 266 2.92 -1.21 -4.73
N THR A 267 3.93 -1.13 -3.88
CA THR A 267 3.71 -1.02 -2.44
C THR A 267 4.87 -0.31 -1.75
N GLY A 268 4.58 0.47 -0.72
CA GLY A 268 5.63 1.04 0.13
C GLY A 268 6.20 0.04 1.13
N THR A 269 5.57 -1.12 1.28
CA THR A 269 5.97 -2.16 2.24
C THR A 269 5.42 -3.52 1.82
N ILE A 270 6.29 -4.52 1.82
CA ILE A 270 5.89 -5.92 1.61
C ILE A 270 5.41 -6.50 2.95
N PRO A 271 4.25 -7.17 3.02
CA PRO A 271 3.80 -7.86 4.23
C PRO A 271 4.85 -8.84 4.74
N LYS A 272 4.94 -9.00 6.05
CA LYS A 272 5.91 -9.92 6.68
C LYS A 272 5.37 -11.35 6.84
N GLU A 273 4.07 -11.50 6.90
CA GLU A 273 3.39 -12.80 7.05
C GLU A 273 3.50 -13.63 5.77
N ASP A 274 3.93 -14.88 5.90
CA ASP A 274 4.16 -15.77 4.75
C ASP A 274 2.91 -16.00 3.91
N TYR A 275 1.75 -16.16 4.54
CA TYR A 275 0.48 -16.28 3.81
C TYR A 275 0.19 -15.09 2.90
N ALA A 276 0.39 -13.87 3.41
CA ALA A 276 0.17 -12.65 2.64
C ALA A 276 1.19 -12.51 1.49
N LYS A 277 2.47 -12.81 1.76
CA LYS A 277 3.52 -12.80 0.73
C LYS A 277 3.20 -13.76 -0.41
N VAL A 278 2.87 -15.00 -0.09
CA VAL A 278 2.57 -16.03 -1.11
C VAL A 278 1.29 -15.69 -1.86
N SER A 279 0.27 -15.15 -1.19
CA SER A 279 -0.97 -14.69 -1.85
C SER A 279 -0.68 -13.59 -2.88
N ILE A 280 0.16 -12.61 -2.55
CA ILE A 280 0.56 -11.53 -3.45
C ILE A 280 1.42 -12.09 -4.59
N PHE A 281 2.39 -12.94 -4.29
CA PHE A 281 3.24 -13.59 -5.28
C PHE A 281 2.45 -14.39 -6.31
N CYS A 282 1.50 -15.21 -5.87
CA CYS A 282 0.63 -15.98 -6.77
C CYS A 282 -0.31 -15.07 -7.60
N SER A 283 -0.70 -13.91 -7.06
CA SER A 283 -1.66 -13.01 -7.71
C SER A 283 -1.00 -12.03 -8.68
N LEU A 284 0.19 -11.51 -8.38
CA LEU A 284 0.85 -10.45 -9.12
C LEU A 284 2.23 -10.82 -9.65
N GLY A 285 2.94 -11.74 -9.00
CA GLY A 285 4.29 -12.14 -9.39
C GLY A 285 5.37 -11.81 -8.36
N PRO A 286 6.64 -12.02 -8.71
CA PRO A 286 7.77 -11.80 -7.83
C PRO A 286 8.07 -10.32 -7.59
N VAL A 287 8.77 -10.03 -6.49
CA VAL A 287 9.37 -8.71 -6.25
C VAL A 287 10.60 -8.56 -7.15
N VAL A 288 10.54 -7.62 -8.09
CA VAL A 288 11.61 -7.38 -9.08
C VAL A 288 12.42 -6.11 -8.82
N GLY A 289 12.02 -5.29 -7.86
CA GLY A 289 12.73 -4.06 -7.53
C GLY A 289 12.33 -3.52 -6.17
N GLN A 290 13.26 -2.78 -5.57
CA GLN A 290 13.08 -2.08 -4.30
C GLN A 290 13.69 -0.69 -4.40
N LEU A 291 12.96 0.30 -3.90
CA LEU A 291 13.43 1.68 -3.73
C LEU A 291 13.02 2.15 -2.34
N SER A 292 13.96 2.23 -1.41
CA SER A 292 13.71 2.63 -0.04
C SER A 292 13.65 4.16 0.12
N ALA A 293 13.11 4.62 1.26
CA ALA A 293 13.14 6.04 1.60
C ALA A 293 14.59 6.53 1.82
N SER A 294 15.49 5.68 2.34
CA SER A 294 16.91 6.00 2.50
C SER A 294 17.60 6.21 1.14
N ASP A 295 17.32 5.37 0.14
CA ASP A 295 17.87 5.54 -1.21
C ASP A 295 17.47 6.90 -1.80
N LEU A 296 16.20 7.30 -1.62
CA LEU A 296 15.71 8.59 -2.08
C LEU A 296 16.29 9.78 -1.30
N GLN A 297 16.60 9.62 -0.02
CA GLN A 297 17.28 10.62 0.79
C GLN A 297 18.73 10.78 0.36
N GLU A 298 19.47 9.70 0.18
CA GLU A 298 20.87 9.71 -0.27
C GLU A 298 21.01 10.32 -1.66
N ALA A 299 20.05 10.05 -2.54
CA ALA A 299 19.98 10.67 -3.88
C ALA A 299 19.46 12.12 -3.86
N GLY A 300 19.10 12.68 -2.70
CA GLY A 300 18.59 14.04 -2.55
C GLY A 300 17.16 14.26 -3.04
N HIS A 301 16.37 13.19 -3.26
CA HIS A 301 14.98 13.28 -3.70
C HIS A 301 13.97 13.40 -2.54
N LEU A 302 14.34 12.93 -1.35
CA LEU A 302 13.62 13.13 -0.10
C LEU A 302 14.48 13.95 0.87
N ALA A 303 13.81 14.66 1.78
CA ALA A 303 14.50 15.38 2.85
C ALA A 303 15.11 14.39 3.85
N ASN A 304 16.24 14.77 4.46
CA ASN A 304 16.80 14.06 5.61
C ASN A 304 15.87 14.19 6.81
N CYS A 305 15.97 13.26 7.76
CA CYS A 305 15.15 13.28 8.97
C CYS A 305 15.96 12.95 10.22
N HIS A 306 15.46 13.39 11.38
CA HIS A 306 15.87 12.95 12.69
C HIS A 306 14.63 12.58 13.53
N VAL A 307 14.68 11.46 14.25
CA VAL A 307 13.58 11.02 15.10
C VAL A 307 13.86 11.35 16.56
N ASN A 308 13.04 12.22 17.12
CA ASN A 308 13.07 12.58 18.55
C ASN A 308 12.04 11.71 19.28
N ILE A 309 12.47 10.68 19.98
CA ILE A 309 11.59 9.82 20.77
C ILE A 309 11.41 10.48 22.14
N VAL A 310 10.18 10.94 22.41
CA VAL A 310 9.80 11.53 23.69
C VAL A 310 9.01 10.48 24.47
N GLN A 311 9.67 9.86 25.46
CA GLN A 311 9.07 8.84 26.30
C GLN A 311 8.54 9.47 27.59
N LEU A 312 7.23 9.66 27.67
CA LEU A 312 6.57 10.21 28.86
C LEU A 312 6.63 9.21 30.02
N VAL A 313 7.03 9.68 31.18
CA VAL A 313 7.13 8.86 32.39
C VAL A 313 5.74 8.70 33.00
N ASP A 314 5.24 7.48 32.97
CA ASP A 314 3.96 7.09 33.58
C ASP A 314 4.20 6.07 34.68
N HIS A 315 3.60 6.26 35.84
CA HIS A 315 3.74 5.41 37.04
C HIS A 315 2.57 4.44 37.20
N VAL A 316 1.90 4.09 36.08
CA VAL A 316 0.72 3.22 36.11
C VAL A 316 0.98 1.95 35.29
N GLU A 317 0.39 0.85 35.70
CA GLU A 317 0.43 -0.42 34.99
C GLU A 317 -0.99 -0.91 34.68
N TYR A 318 -1.20 -1.33 33.46
CA TYR A 318 -2.47 -1.89 33.00
C TYR A 318 -2.31 -3.35 32.58
N LYS A 319 -3.35 -4.15 32.84
CA LYS A 319 -3.36 -5.58 32.52
C LYS A 319 -3.58 -5.83 31.01
N ASP A 320 -4.29 -4.94 30.36
CA ASP A 320 -4.63 -5.07 28.95
C ASP A 320 -4.24 -3.80 28.15
N TYR A 321 -4.04 -4.02 26.84
CA TYR A 321 -3.61 -2.98 25.92
C TYR A 321 -4.65 -1.88 25.74
N GLN A 322 -5.95 -2.21 25.72
CA GLN A 322 -7.00 -1.22 25.42
C GLN A 322 -7.13 -0.21 26.56
N THR A 323 -7.02 -0.66 27.79
CA THR A 323 -7.05 0.21 28.97
C THR A 323 -5.81 1.11 29.03
N GLU A 324 -4.62 0.55 28.74
CA GLU A 324 -3.39 1.36 28.64
C GLU A 324 -3.52 2.45 27.56
N VAL A 325 -3.94 2.08 26.36
CA VAL A 325 -4.10 3.04 25.24
C VAL A 325 -5.13 4.12 25.56
N LYS A 326 -6.23 3.76 26.22
CA LYS A 326 -7.23 4.76 26.64
C LYS A 326 -6.62 5.79 27.60
N TYR A 327 -5.89 5.33 28.60
CA TYR A 327 -5.16 6.22 29.50
C TYR A 327 -4.17 7.12 28.76
N LEU A 328 -3.35 6.56 27.89
CA LEU A 328 -2.31 7.29 27.15
C LEU A 328 -2.88 8.37 26.23
N LEU A 329 -4.07 8.16 25.67
CA LEU A 329 -4.67 9.03 24.65
C LEU A 329 -5.76 9.96 25.17
N GLU A 330 -6.27 9.76 26.40
CA GLU A 330 -7.42 10.50 26.94
C GLU A 330 -7.12 11.21 28.26
N THR A 331 -5.92 11.06 28.85
CA THR A 331 -5.57 11.74 30.11
C THR A 331 -5.25 13.21 29.85
N ASP A 332 -5.98 14.12 30.51
CA ASP A 332 -5.90 15.57 30.29
C ASP A 332 -4.48 16.13 30.40
N GLY A 333 -3.75 15.84 31.47
CA GLY A 333 -2.39 16.35 31.66
C GLY A 333 -1.42 15.87 30.57
N ARG A 334 -1.60 14.64 30.06
CA ARG A 334 -0.82 14.15 28.91
C ARG A 334 -1.15 14.88 27.62
N LEU A 335 -2.43 15.13 27.38
CA LEU A 335 -2.90 15.90 26.23
C LEU A 335 -2.41 17.36 26.29
N ASP A 336 -2.36 17.96 27.47
CA ASP A 336 -1.81 19.30 27.66
C ASP A 336 -0.31 19.33 27.38
N TYR A 337 0.46 18.35 27.85
CA TYR A 337 1.87 18.22 27.50
C TYR A 337 2.08 18.07 25.99
N MET A 338 1.26 17.22 25.34
CA MET A 338 1.33 17.01 23.89
C MET A 338 1.00 18.31 23.12
N ARG A 339 -0.02 19.07 23.56
CA ARG A 339 -0.33 20.39 23.00
C ARG A 339 0.88 21.33 23.10
N ASP A 340 1.52 21.41 24.25
CA ASP A 340 2.65 22.31 24.46
C ASP A 340 3.87 21.91 23.62
N LEU A 341 4.11 20.60 23.52
CA LEU A 341 5.15 20.08 22.62
C LEU A 341 4.85 20.40 21.16
N ILE A 342 3.63 20.14 20.70
CA ILE A 342 3.21 20.40 19.32
C ILE A 342 3.33 21.91 18.99
N ASN A 343 2.91 22.78 19.90
CA ASN A 343 3.04 24.22 19.70
C ASN A 343 4.50 24.65 19.56
N ARG A 344 5.41 24.18 20.42
CA ARG A 344 6.86 24.46 20.32
C ARG A 344 7.44 23.93 19.02
N VAL A 345 7.08 22.72 18.64
CA VAL A 345 7.55 22.10 17.39
C VAL A 345 7.07 22.90 16.18
N ASN A 346 5.83 23.39 16.21
CA ASN A 346 5.24 24.16 15.12
C ASN A 346 5.89 25.54 14.89
N GLU A 347 6.65 26.06 15.85
CA GLU A 347 7.43 27.29 15.68
C GLU A 347 8.51 27.15 14.60
N THR A 348 8.93 25.91 14.29
CA THR A 348 9.93 25.61 13.26
C THR A 348 9.32 25.33 11.89
N GLY A 349 8.00 25.34 11.76
CA GLY A 349 7.29 25.11 10.49
C GLY A 349 6.06 24.24 10.63
N ASN A 350 5.32 24.10 9.54
CA ASN A 350 4.08 23.31 9.50
C ASN A 350 4.26 21.91 10.09
N THR A 351 3.28 21.50 10.89
CA THR A 351 3.30 20.25 11.65
C THR A 351 2.16 19.33 11.25
N LEU A 352 2.48 18.07 10.94
CA LEU A 352 1.51 17.00 10.79
C LEU A 352 1.52 16.14 12.05
N VAL A 353 0.38 16.07 12.73
CA VAL A 353 0.19 15.26 13.94
C VAL A 353 -0.65 14.03 13.59
N LEU A 354 -0.15 12.85 13.86
CA LEU A 354 -0.83 11.59 13.57
C LEU A 354 -1.30 10.91 14.86
N VAL A 355 -2.59 10.58 14.88
CA VAL A 355 -3.26 9.94 16.00
C VAL A 355 -3.97 8.65 15.56
N ASP A 356 -4.13 7.69 16.47
CA ASP A 356 -4.85 6.43 16.16
C ASP A 356 -6.36 6.59 16.29
N ARG A 357 -6.84 7.43 17.21
CA ARG A 357 -8.27 7.59 17.54
C ARG A 357 -8.80 8.97 17.14
N ILE A 358 -10.00 8.98 16.56
CA ILE A 358 -10.71 10.22 16.22
C ILE A 358 -10.96 11.08 17.46
N ALA A 359 -11.33 10.47 18.58
CA ALA A 359 -11.56 11.18 19.83
C ALA A 359 -10.31 11.94 20.29
N THR A 360 -9.15 11.32 20.29
CA THR A 360 -7.87 11.96 20.63
C THR A 360 -7.53 13.11 19.68
N GLY A 361 -7.77 12.93 18.38
CA GLY A 361 -7.55 13.99 17.39
C GLY A 361 -8.41 15.23 17.67
N ARG A 362 -9.68 15.06 18.00
CA ARG A 362 -10.59 16.14 18.35
C ARG A 362 -10.16 16.86 19.65
N LEU A 363 -9.80 16.09 20.67
CA LEU A 363 -9.32 16.65 21.95
C LEU A 363 -8.03 17.46 21.78
N LEU A 364 -7.13 17.04 20.89
CA LEU A 364 -5.90 17.79 20.59
C LEU A 364 -6.20 19.08 19.80
N VAL A 365 -7.06 19.03 18.78
CA VAL A 365 -7.44 20.22 18.02
C VAL A 365 -8.16 21.25 18.88
N GLU A 366 -9.06 20.83 19.77
CA GLU A 366 -9.71 21.72 20.74
C GLU A 366 -8.68 22.47 21.60
N ARG A 367 -7.62 21.78 22.05
CA ARG A 367 -6.53 22.36 22.84
C ARG A 367 -5.56 23.23 22.05
N LEU A 368 -5.35 22.91 20.78
CA LEU A 368 -4.42 23.64 19.87
C LEU A 368 -5.04 24.92 19.30
N GLY A 369 -6.37 25.02 19.27
CA GLY A 369 -7.11 26.18 18.80
C GLY A 369 -7.10 26.36 17.28
N ASP A 370 -7.30 27.59 16.83
CA ASP A 370 -7.60 27.93 15.41
C ASP A 370 -6.47 27.61 14.40
N ARG A 371 -5.27 27.33 14.87
CA ARG A 371 -4.13 26.93 14.01
C ARG A 371 -4.17 25.46 13.60
N ALA A 372 -5.00 24.68 14.27
CA ALA A 372 -5.06 23.24 14.07
C ALA A 372 -6.36 22.82 13.38
N VAL A 373 -6.24 21.93 12.42
CA VAL A 373 -7.39 21.34 11.68
C VAL A 373 -7.36 19.83 11.86
N PHE A 374 -8.55 19.24 12.11
CA PHE A 374 -8.68 17.79 12.21
C PHE A 374 -9.18 17.16 10.91
N VAL A 375 -8.43 16.20 10.40
CA VAL A 375 -8.76 15.45 9.19
C VAL A 375 -8.89 13.96 9.51
N SER A 376 -10.06 13.40 9.25
CA SER A 376 -10.36 11.98 9.46
C SER A 376 -10.98 11.33 8.23
N GLY A 377 -11.25 10.03 8.30
CA GLY A 377 -11.93 9.30 7.22
C GLY A 377 -13.33 9.83 6.90
N SER A 378 -14.00 10.48 7.85
CA SER A 378 -15.32 11.12 7.68
C SER A 378 -15.24 12.52 7.04
N THR A 379 -14.07 13.15 6.96
CA THR A 379 -13.89 14.44 6.29
C THR A 379 -14.05 14.26 4.79
N LYS A 380 -14.86 15.09 4.15
CA LYS A 380 -15.07 15.01 2.68
C LYS A 380 -13.75 15.18 1.94
N ALA A 381 -13.58 14.51 0.81
CA ALA A 381 -12.35 14.53 0.03
C ALA A 381 -11.98 15.96 -0.43
N LYS A 382 -12.98 16.76 -0.81
CA LYS A 382 -12.81 18.16 -1.22
C LYS A 382 -12.27 19.00 -0.06
N ASP A 383 -12.90 18.92 1.10
CA ASP A 383 -12.52 19.69 2.30
C ASP A 383 -11.10 19.32 2.74
N ARG A 384 -10.73 18.04 2.66
CA ARG A 384 -9.35 17.57 2.95
C ARG A 384 -8.34 18.19 1.99
N LYS A 385 -8.65 18.27 0.70
CA LYS A 385 -7.76 18.85 -0.31
C LYS A 385 -7.56 20.33 -0.04
N GLU A 386 -8.63 21.07 0.26
CA GLU A 386 -8.57 22.51 0.60
C GLU A 386 -7.65 22.77 1.81
N GLU A 387 -7.75 21.92 2.86
CA GLU A 387 -6.86 22.04 4.02
C GLU A 387 -5.39 21.72 3.70
N TYR A 388 -5.14 20.72 2.85
CA TYR A 388 -3.77 20.38 2.45
C TYR A 388 -3.16 21.46 1.54
N ASP A 389 -3.95 22.02 0.64
CA ASP A 389 -3.52 23.12 -0.23
C ASP A 389 -3.20 24.38 0.59
N ALA A 390 -3.99 24.66 1.65
CA ALA A 390 -3.73 25.75 2.56
C ALA A 390 -2.41 25.60 3.33
N VAL A 391 -2.02 24.39 3.71
CA VAL A 391 -0.73 24.10 4.36
C VAL A 391 0.44 24.29 3.40
N ALA A 392 0.27 23.94 2.13
CA ALA A 392 1.33 24.08 1.14
C ALA A 392 1.84 25.53 0.98
N VAL A 393 1.00 26.51 1.28
CA VAL A 393 1.31 27.96 1.17
C VAL A 393 1.51 28.65 2.52
N SER A 394 1.42 27.93 3.64
CA SER A 394 1.58 28.45 5.00
C SER A 394 2.89 27.99 5.65
N SER A 395 3.22 28.55 6.80
CA SER A 395 4.42 28.22 7.58
C SER A 395 4.15 27.85 9.05
N ASP A 396 2.89 27.96 9.51
CA ASP A 396 2.52 27.81 10.93
C ASP A 396 1.28 26.95 11.15
N LYS A 397 0.88 26.15 10.17
CA LYS A 397 -0.31 25.32 10.25
C LYS A 397 -0.03 23.96 10.92
N ILE A 398 -1.03 23.50 11.66
CA ILE A 398 -1.05 22.17 12.27
C ILE A 398 -2.19 21.36 11.66
N ILE A 399 -1.86 20.23 11.04
CA ILE A 399 -2.86 19.24 10.64
C ILE A 399 -2.80 18.08 11.63
N VAL A 400 -3.92 17.77 12.26
CA VAL A 400 -4.10 16.56 13.06
C VAL A 400 -4.89 15.57 12.23
N ALA A 401 -4.33 14.40 11.97
CA ALA A 401 -4.96 13.37 11.14
C ALA A 401 -4.87 11.99 11.78
N THR A 402 -5.80 11.10 11.43
CA THR A 402 -5.67 9.71 11.84
C THR A 402 -4.62 8.99 10.99
N TYR A 403 -3.91 8.00 11.57
CA TYR A 403 -2.94 7.17 10.85
C TYR A 403 -3.53 6.55 9.57
N GLY A 404 -4.80 6.14 9.63
CA GLY A 404 -5.47 5.54 8.46
C GLY A 404 -5.65 6.50 7.30
N VAL A 405 -5.95 7.77 7.57
CA VAL A 405 -6.09 8.81 6.52
C VAL A 405 -4.72 9.25 6.02
N ALA A 406 -3.77 9.42 6.92
CA ALA A 406 -2.42 9.82 6.57
C ALA A 406 -1.68 8.77 5.75
N ALA A 407 -1.90 7.49 6.06
CA ALA A 407 -1.27 6.38 5.35
C ALA A 407 -1.57 6.36 3.85
N VAL A 408 -2.69 6.91 3.44
CA VAL A 408 -3.24 6.72 2.10
C VAL A 408 -3.70 8.04 1.49
N GLY A 409 -2.82 8.96 1.16
CA GLY A 409 -3.25 10.10 0.37
C GLY A 409 -2.84 11.52 0.81
N ILE A 410 -2.06 11.66 1.86
CA ILE A 410 -1.52 12.99 2.21
C ILE A 410 -0.26 13.25 1.38
N ASN A 411 -0.32 14.25 0.53
CA ASN A 411 0.80 14.75 -0.23
C ASN A 411 1.04 16.23 0.12
N ILE A 412 1.72 16.47 1.23
CA ILE A 412 2.02 17.84 1.67
C ILE A 412 3.55 18.00 1.75
N PRO A 413 4.20 18.59 0.72
CA PRO A 413 5.65 18.76 0.70
C PRO A 413 6.19 19.65 1.85
N ARG A 414 5.43 20.64 2.28
CA ARG A 414 5.83 21.62 3.29
C ARG A 414 5.51 21.21 4.74
N ILE A 415 5.58 19.92 5.05
CA ILE A 415 5.57 19.45 6.44
C ILE A 415 7.02 19.41 6.94
N PHE A 416 7.35 20.27 7.90
CA PHE A 416 8.67 20.34 8.53
C PHE A 416 8.77 19.47 9.77
N ASN A 417 7.62 19.26 10.44
CA ASN A 417 7.52 18.45 11.64
C ASN A 417 6.44 17.38 11.49
N LEU A 418 6.79 16.16 11.85
CA LEU A 418 5.87 15.04 11.92
C LEU A 418 5.80 14.55 13.38
N VAL A 419 4.64 14.66 13.99
CA VAL A 419 4.39 14.21 15.37
C VAL A 419 3.58 12.92 15.34
N LEU A 420 4.12 11.85 15.90
CA LEU A 420 3.49 10.55 16.03
C LEU A 420 3.00 10.38 17.47
N VAL A 421 1.69 10.37 17.68
CA VAL A 421 1.09 10.23 19.02
C VAL A 421 0.81 8.75 19.27
N GLU A 422 1.52 8.16 20.23
CA GLU A 422 1.43 6.75 20.64
C GLU A 422 1.29 5.80 19.43
N PRO A 423 2.24 5.82 18.50
CA PRO A 423 2.18 4.98 17.31
C PRO A 423 2.26 3.51 17.73
N GLY A 424 1.25 2.72 17.39
CA GLY A 424 1.15 1.32 17.79
C GLY A 424 2.19 0.43 17.10
N LYS A 425 1.95 -0.89 17.13
CA LYS A 425 2.81 -1.90 16.48
C LYS A 425 2.85 -1.80 14.96
N SER A 426 1.90 -1.12 14.33
CA SER A 426 1.72 -1.18 12.89
C SER A 426 2.95 -0.60 12.18
N PHE A 427 3.86 -1.46 11.83
CA PHE A 427 5.06 -1.16 11.06
C PHE A 427 4.74 -0.37 9.78
N VAL A 428 3.70 -0.77 9.08
CA VAL A 428 3.23 -0.11 7.86
C VAL A 428 2.79 1.33 8.12
N ARG A 429 2.01 1.56 9.17
CA ARG A 429 1.56 2.91 9.55
C ARG A 429 2.73 3.83 9.88
N VAL A 430 3.71 3.33 10.61
CA VAL A 430 4.90 4.12 10.98
C VAL A 430 5.72 4.48 9.75
N ILE A 431 6.01 3.51 8.87
CA ILE A 431 6.74 3.76 7.62
C ILE A 431 6.03 4.81 6.77
N GLN A 432 4.73 4.66 6.56
CA GLN A 432 3.95 5.56 5.72
C GLN A 432 3.85 6.96 6.32
N SER A 433 3.71 7.04 7.65
CA SER A 433 3.71 8.31 8.36
C SER A 433 5.03 9.06 8.16
N ILE A 434 6.15 8.38 8.34
CA ILE A 434 7.50 8.95 8.13
C ILE A 434 7.66 9.38 6.68
N GLY A 435 7.29 8.53 5.71
CA GLY A 435 7.37 8.85 4.29
C GLY A 435 6.56 10.10 3.90
N ARG A 436 5.47 10.41 4.61
CA ARG A 436 4.73 11.65 4.39
C ARG A 436 5.49 12.88 4.89
N GLY A 437 6.12 12.78 6.06
CA GLY A 437 6.88 13.88 6.64
C GLY A 437 8.16 14.23 5.90
N ILE A 438 8.80 13.27 5.23
CA ILE A 438 10.12 13.46 4.63
C ILE A 438 10.12 13.87 3.15
N ARG A 439 8.99 14.30 2.60
CA ARG A 439 8.95 14.83 1.22
C ARG A 439 9.76 16.11 1.10
N LYS A 440 10.58 16.17 0.04
CA LYS A 440 11.38 17.35 -0.27
C LYS A 440 10.51 18.48 -0.83
N ALA A 441 10.82 19.72 -0.45
CA ALA A 441 10.30 20.95 -1.03
C ALA A 441 11.48 21.90 -1.27
N GLU A 442 11.28 22.99 -2.01
CA GLU A 442 12.36 23.94 -2.33
C GLU A 442 13.04 24.54 -1.09
N ASP A 443 12.25 24.79 -0.05
CA ASP A 443 12.71 25.38 1.23
C ASP A 443 12.87 24.33 2.35
N LYS A 444 12.96 23.02 1.99
CA LYS A 444 12.96 21.95 2.96
C LYS A 444 13.90 20.83 2.55
N ASP A 445 14.97 20.68 3.29
CA ASP A 445 15.96 19.62 3.16
C ASP A 445 16.00 18.66 4.38
N PHE A 446 15.26 19.01 5.45
CA PHE A 446 15.25 18.27 6.71
C PHE A 446 13.85 18.20 7.33
N VAL A 447 13.54 17.08 8.01
CA VAL A 447 12.28 16.88 8.76
C VAL A 447 12.56 16.41 10.16
N GLN A 448 11.96 17.05 11.14
CA GLN A 448 11.92 16.57 12.52
C GLN A 448 10.74 15.62 12.71
N ILE A 449 11.03 14.43 13.21
CA ILE A 449 10.00 13.43 13.56
C ILE A 449 9.97 13.31 15.08
N TRP A 450 8.80 13.45 15.66
CA TRP A 450 8.58 13.38 17.09
C TRP A 450 7.72 12.15 17.41
N ASP A 451 8.33 11.13 18.00
CA ASP A 451 7.67 9.89 18.40
C ASP A 451 7.32 9.98 19.89
N ILE A 452 6.07 10.41 20.19
CA ILE A 452 5.58 10.53 21.56
C ILE A 452 5.06 9.17 22.01
N THR A 453 5.64 8.65 23.08
CA THR A 453 5.29 7.34 23.64
C THR A 453 5.37 7.35 25.17
N SER A 454 5.30 6.20 25.81
CA SER A 454 5.18 6.05 27.25
C SER A 454 6.18 5.04 27.83
N THR A 455 6.41 5.16 29.15
CA THR A 455 7.08 4.11 29.93
C THR A 455 6.16 2.94 30.29
N CYS A 456 4.88 2.98 29.95
CA CYS A 456 3.94 1.89 30.15
C CYS A 456 4.32 0.61 29.39
N LYS A 457 3.85 -0.53 29.87
CA LYS A 457 4.27 -1.87 29.44
C LYS A 457 4.09 -2.12 27.94
N PHE A 458 2.92 -1.83 27.39
CA PHE A 458 2.64 -2.11 25.96
C PHE A 458 3.29 -1.06 25.07
N ALA A 459 3.29 0.21 25.47
CA ALA A 459 3.99 1.28 24.78
C ALA A 459 5.49 0.99 24.64
N LYS A 460 6.18 0.50 25.69
CA LYS A 460 7.58 0.07 25.62
C LYS A 460 7.82 -1.03 24.57
N ARG A 461 6.92 -2.03 24.50
CA ARG A 461 7.04 -3.10 23.51
C ARG A 461 6.91 -2.57 22.07
N HIS A 462 5.98 -1.64 21.86
CA HIS A 462 5.80 -1.01 20.56
C HIS A 462 6.99 -0.14 20.19
N LEU A 463 7.55 0.60 21.15
CA LEU A 463 8.77 1.40 20.94
C LEU A 463 9.96 0.51 20.51
N THR A 464 10.12 -0.65 21.14
CA THR A 464 11.19 -1.59 20.76
C THR A 464 11.09 -1.98 19.28
N SER A 465 9.90 -2.25 18.78
CA SER A 465 9.68 -2.57 17.36
C SER A 465 9.97 -1.37 16.45
N ARG A 466 9.57 -0.15 16.85
CA ARG A 466 9.85 1.07 16.08
C ARG A 466 11.33 1.41 16.02
N LYS A 467 12.05 1.27 17.12
CA LYS A 467 13.52 1.48 17.16
C LYS A 467 14.25 0.56 16.17
N LYS A 468 13.84 -0.70 16.11
CA LYS A 468 14.39 -1.64 15.11
C LYS A 468 14.17 -1.12 13.69
N PHE A 469 12.96 -0.64 13.39
CA PHE A 469 12.65 -0.04 12.09
C PHE A 469 13.49 1.20 11.81
N TYR A 470 13.62 2.14 12.76
CA TYR A 470 14.43 3.34 12.56
C TYR A 470 15.89 3.01 12.24
N THR A 471 16.44 1.99 12.91
CA THR A 471 17.78 1.50 12.63
C THR A 471 17.90 0.87 11.24
N GLU A 472 16.95 0.00 10.87
CA GLU A 472 16.92 -0.66 9.55
C GLU A 472 16.76 0.33 8.39
N ALA A 473 16.02 1.43 8.61
CA ALA A 473 15.79 2.48 7.62
C ALA A 473 16.84 3.60 7.62
N ASN A 474 17.90 3.47 8.42
CA ASN A 474 18.92 4.51 8.61
C ASN A 474 18.36 5.86 9.06
N TYR A 475 17.29 5.85 9.88
CA TYR A 475 16.77 7.06 10.49
C TYR A 475 17.46 7.29 11.84
N PRO A 476 18.32 8.32 11.97
CA PRO A 476 18.94 8.63 13.24
C PRO A 476 17.89 9.03 14.27
N TYR A 477 18.04 8.55 15.51
CA TYR A 477 17.10 8.88 16.57
C TYR A 477 17.77 9.15 17.91
N THR A 478 17.13 9.98 18.71
CA THR A 478 17.44 10.24 20.11
C THR A 478 16.26 9.84 20.99
N ILE A 479 16.51 9.55 22.26
CA ILE A 479 15.46 9.20 23.24
C ILE A 479 15.59 10.13 24.43
N GLU A 480 14.50 10.80 24.74
CA GLU A 480 14.35 11.62 25.93
C GLU A 480 13.20 11.08 26.80
N LYS A 481 13.43 11.00 28.12
CA LYS A 481 12.35 10.75 29.08
C LYS A 481 11.88 12.07 29.64
N ALA A 482 10.58 12.31 29.55
CA ALA A 482 9.96 13.55 30.00
C ALA A 482 8.90 13.29 31.09
N ASN A 483 8.96 14.10 32.14
CA ASN A 483 7.90 14.14 33.15
C ASN A 483 6.85 15.14 32.70
N TRP A 484 5.61 14.70 32.67
CA TRP A 484 4.46 15.50 32.28
C TRP A 484 3.55 15.82 33.46
N GLN A 485 3.81 15.22 34.63
CA GLN A 485 3.14 15.48 35.90
C GLN A 485 3.84 16.59 36.67
#